data_3988c9c43e2604c29f0eb706929b543a
#
_entry.id   3988c9c43e2604c29f0eb706929b543a
#
_cell.length_a   1.000
_cell.length_b   1.000
_cell.length_c   1.000
_cell.angle_alpha   90.00
_cell.angle_beta   90.00
_cell.angle_gamma   90.00
#
_symmetry.space_group_name_H-M   'P 1'
#
loop_
_entity.id
_entity.type
_entity.pdbx_description
1 polymer ?
#
loop_
_entity_poly.entity_id
_entity_poly.type
_entity_poly.pdbx_seq_one_letter_code
_entity_poly.pdbx_strand_id
1 'polypeptide(L)'
;MDLERVMAELMNRDEFRTALENAIKGKSANASPFSIAWAEGKLSRQHLQRWAENHYHYVGPFADYLGYLYARTPDSYTEAKDFLLANMYEEEIGGDRHTDLLIRFAEACGTTRERVTNPDNMSPTTRALQSW
;
A
#
# COMPACT_ATOMS: atom_id res chain seq x y z
N MET A 1 21.87 28.93 9.32
CA MET A 1 20.81 28.59 8.34
C MET A 1 19.59 29.36 8.79
N ASP A 2 19.15 30.30 7.95
CA ASP A 2 18.12 31.27 8.31
C ASP A 2 16.77 30.56 8.30
N LEU A 3 16.15 30.41 9.49
CA LEU A 3 14.87 29.73 9.66
C LEU A 3 13.73 30.43 8.91
N GLU A 4 13.78 31.75 8.80
CA GLU A 4 12.77 32.52 8.03
C GLU A 4 12.84 32.20 6.54
N ARG A 5 14.06 32.01 6.00
CA ARG A 5 14.25 31.59 4.60
C ARG A 5 13.78 30.15 4.35
N VAL A 6 14.04 29.25 5.29
CA VAL A 6 13.56 27.85 5.19
C VAL A 6 12.04 27.78 5.29
N MET A 7 11.43 28.60 6.14
CA MET A 7 9.98 28.68 6.28
C MET A 7 9.29 29.30 5.06
N ALA A 8 9.95 30.24 4.38
CA ALA A 8 9.44 30.85 3.14
C ALA A 8 9.52 29.89 1.92
N GLU A 9 10.32 28.84 1.99
CA GLU A 9 10.45 27.82 0.95
C GLU A 9 9.54 26.58 1.19
N LEU A 10 8.83 26.53 2.32
CA LEU A 10 7.88 25.44 2.62
C LEU A 10 6.57 25.68 1.87
N MET A 11 6.18 24.69 1.09
CA MET A 11 4.87 24.66 0.46
C MET A 11 3.77 24.65 1.52
N ASN A 12 2.72 25.42 1.31
CA ASN A 12 1.50 25.23 2.08
C ASN A 12 0.83 23.90 1.70
N ARG A 13 -0.21 23.51 2.44
CA ARG A 13 -0.89 22.23 2.25
C ARG A 13 -1.39 22.00 0.81
N ASP A 14 -1.98 23.02 0.22
CA ASP A 14 -2.60 22.91 -1.12
C ASP A 14 -1.53 22.89 -2.21
N GLU A 15 -0.45 23.66 -2.06
CA GLU A 15 0.72 23.63 -2.93
C GLU A 15 1.41 22.26 -2.88
N PHE A 16 1.60 21.71 -1.68
CA PHE A 16 2.18 20.38 -1.51
C PHE A 16 1.32 19.29 -2.14
N ARG A 17 0.01 19.33 -1.92
CA ARG A 17 -0.95 18.43 -2.56
C ARG A 17 -0.88 18.52 -4.08
N THR A 18 -0.91 19.71 -4.62
CA THR A 18 -0.81 19.95 -6.07
C THR A 18 0.51 19.43 -6.64
N ALA A 19 1.62 19.64 -5.92
CA ALA A 19 2.93 19.12 -6.32
C ALA A 19 2.94 17.59 -6.36
N LEU A 20 2.36 16.90 -5.36
CA LEU A 20 2.21 15.46 -5.35
C LEU A 20 1.36 14.96 -6.51
N GLU A 21 0.18 15.55 -6.73
CA GLU A 21 -0.72 15.19 -7.83
C GLU A 21 -0.02 15.34 -9.19
N ASN A 22 0.74 16.41 -9.39
CA ASN A 22 1.52 16.61 -10.61
C ASN A 22 2.66 15.61 -10.78
N ALA A 23 3.34 15.24 -9.68
CA ALA A 23 4.45 14.27 -9.72
C ALA A 23 4.00 12.87 -10.13
N ILE A 24 2.77 12.47 -9.78
CA ILE A 24 2.19 11.16 -10.12
C ILE A 24 1.33 11.18 -11.39
N LYS A 25 1.14 12.36 -12.00
CA LYS A 25 0.33 12.51 -13.22
C LYS A 25 0.87 11.60 -14.33
N GLY A 26 0.00 10.75 -14.88
CA GLY A 26 0.37 9.76 -15.89
C GLY A 26 1.13 8.54 -15.36
N LYS A 27 1.36 8.45 -14.05
CA LYS A 27 2.03 7.31 -13.37
C LYS A 27 1.08 6.56 -12.44
N SER A 28 -0.22 6.84 -12.51
CA SER A 28 -1.21 6.16 -11.66
C SER A 28 -1.20 4.66 -11.92
N ALA A 29 -1.20 3.88 -10.84
CA ALA A 29 -1.30 2.42 -10.91
C ALA A 29 -2.56 1.97 -11.67
N ASN A 30 -3.67 2.71 -11.54
CA ASN A 30 -4.93 2.41 -12.24
C ASN A 30 -4.85 2.57 -13.75
N ALA A 31 -3.91 3.36 -14.26
CA ALA A 31 -3.64 3.53 -15.69
C ALA A 31 -2.54 2.58 -16.21
N SER A 32 -2.04 1.67 -15.38
CA SER A 32 -1.04 0.70 -15.80
C SER A 32 -1.64 -0.35 -16.75
N PRO A 33 -0.85 -0.92 -17.69
CA PRO A 33 -1.33 -2.01 -18.55
C PRO A 33 -1.88 -3.20 -17.76
N PHE A 34 -1.33 -3.47 -16.58
CA PHE A 34 -1.80 -4.52 -15.68
C PHE A 34 -3.22 -4.22 -15.16
N SER A 35 -3.44 -3.01 -14.63
CA SER A 35 -4.76 -2.62 -14.09
C SER A 35 -5.84 -2.55 -15.18
N ILE A 36 -5.47 -2.11 -16.38
CA ILE A 36 -6.38 -2.14 -17.54
C ILE A 36 -6.74 -3.58 -17.89
N ALA A 37 -5.75 -4.47 -18.01
CA ALA A 37 -5.99 -5.88 -18.31
C ALA A 37 -6.81 -6.59 -17.22
N TRP A 38 -6.65 -6.19 -15.96
CA TRP A 38 -7.47 -6.66 -14.84
C TRP A 38 -8.93 -6.25 -15.01
N ALA A 39 -9.19 -4.96 -15.23
CA ALA A 39 -10.54 -4.42 -15.39
C ALA A 39 -11.26 -5.02 -16.63
N GLU A 40 -10.52 -5.36 -17.66
CA GLU A 40 -11.03 -5.99 -18.87
C GLU A 40 -11.14 -7.52 -18.81
N GLY A 41 -10.78 -8.13 -17.65
CA GLY A 41 -10.82 -9.59 -17.49
C GLY A 41 -9.82 -10.36 -18.35
N LYS A 42 -8.74 -9.70 -18.80
CA LYS A 42 -7.73 -10.29 -19.70
C LYS A 42 -6.57 -10.99 -19.00
N LEU A 43 -6.51 -10.90 -17.66
CA LEU A 43 -5.47 -11.56 -16.89
C LEU A 43 -5.74 -13.07 -16.81
N SER A 44 -4.70 -13.87 -17.10
CA SER A 44 -4.75 -15.29 -16.85
C SER A 44 -4.70 -15.60 -15.35
N ARG A 45 -5.14 -16.81 -14.97
CA ARG A 45 -5.01 -17.30 -13.58
C ARG A 45 -3.55 -17.23 -13.09
N GLN A 46 -2.58 -17.50 -13.95
CA GLN A 46 -1.16 -17.42 -13.61
C GLN A 46 -0.71 -15.97 -13.30
N HIS A 47 -1.24 -14.98 -14.02
CA HIS A 47 -0.99 -13.58 -13.71
C HIS A 47 -1.54 -13.21 -12.32
N LEU A 48 -2.74 -13.70 -11.98
CA LEU A 48 -3.37 -13.46 -10.68
C LEU A 48 -2.61 -14.14 -9.54
N GLN A 49 -2.13 -15.38 -9.73
CA GLN A 49 -1.25 -16.07 -8.77
C GLN A 49 0.01 -15.24 -8.51
N ARG A 50 0.71 -14.84 -9.58
CA ARG A 50 1.95 -14.07 -9.44
C ARG A 50 1.73 -12.71 -8.79
N TRP A 51 0.62 -12.05 -9.11
CA TRP A 51 0.24 -10.81 -8.45
C TRP A 51 0.02 -11.04 -6.95
N ALA A 52 -0.76 -12.03 -6.55
CA ALA A 52 -1.05 -12.29 -5.16
C ALA A 52 0.21 -12.66 -4.34
N GLU A 53 1.11 -13.49 -4.91
CA GLU A 53 2.41 -13.85 -4.33
C GLU A 53 3.30 -12.62 -4.06
N ASN A 54 3.15 -11.55 -4.83
CA ASN A 54 3.90 -10.31 -4.63
C ASN A 54 3.15 -9.30 -3.77
N HIS A 55 1.84 -9.16 -4.00
CA HIS A 55 1.02 -8.18 -3.30
C HIS A 55 0.90 -8.46 -1.80
N TYR A 56 0.92 -9.72 -1.41
CA TYR A 56 0.93 -10.14 0.00
C TYR A 56 2.05 -9.46 0.80
N HIS A 57 3.24 -9.40 0.26
CA HIS A 57 4.38 -8.79 0.93
C HIS A 57 4.30 -7.27 1.04
N TYR A 58 3.47 -6.63 0.22
CA TYR A 58 3.15 -5.22 0.34
C TYR A 58 2.06 -4.96 1.38
N VAL A 59 1.00 -5.78 1.36
CA VAL A 59 -0.16 -5.64 2.26
C VAL A 59 0.16 -6.14 3.68
N GLY A 60 0.97 -7.20 3.80
CA GLY A 60 1.29 -7.82 5.09
C GLY A 60 1.73 -6.84 6.17
N PRO A 61 2.73 -5.97 5.92
CA PRO A 61 3.21 -5.01 6.91
C PRO A 61 2.38 -3.71 6.97
N PHE A 62 1.26 -3.61 6.25
CA PHE A 62 0.55 -2.33 6.12
C PHE A 62 -0.01 -1.83 7.45
N ALA A 63 -0.58 -2.72 8.25
CA ALA A 63 -1.08 -2.37 9.59
C ALA A 63 0.05 -1.90 10.51
N ASP A 64 1.25 -2.48 10.41
CA ASP A 64 2.43 -2.02 11.15
C ASP A 64 2.81 -0.59 10.76
N TYR A 65 2.76 -0.25 9.46
CA TYR A 65 3.04 1.11 9.00
C TYR A 65 2.02 2.12 9.55
N LEU A 66 0.74 1.77 9.58
CA LEU A 66 -0.29 2.58 10.22
C LEU A 66 -0.02 2.76 11.72
N GLY A 67 0.42 1.70 12.41
CA GLY A 67 0.82 1.72 13.81
C GLY A 67 1.99 2.67 14.07
N TYR A 68 3.02 2.65 13.21
CA TYR A 68 4.15 3.60 13.28
C TYR A 68 3.71 5.05 13.06
N LEU A 69 2.81 5.29 12.11
CA LEU A 69 2.24 6.62 11.88
C LEU A 69 1.42 7.08 13.08
N TYR A 70 0.55 6.22 13.63
CA TYR A 70 -0.24 6.50 14.82
C TYR A 70 0.64 6.92 15.99
N ALA A 71 1.69 6.14 16.29
CA ALA A 71 2.60 6.40 17.40
C ALA A 71 3.38 7.72 17.25
N ARG A 72 3.58 8.20 16.03
CA ARG A 72 4.29 9.45 15.72
C ARG A 72 3.36 10.64 15.50
N THR A 73 2.08 10.43 15.38
CA THR A 73 1.09 11.50 15.21
C THR A 73 0.90 12.21 16.56
N PRO A 74 1.12 13.54 16.64
CA PRO A 74 0.92 14.28 17.88
C PRO A 74 -0.52 14.16 18.39
N ASP A 75 -0.70 14.18 19.72
CA ASP A 75 -2.01 13.99 20.35
C ASP A 75 -3.04 15.07 19.98
N SER A 76 -2.57 16.24 19.56
CA SER A 76 -3.45 17.32 19.06
C SER A 76 -4.14 16.99 17.73
N TYR A 77 -3.69 15.98 16.99
CA TYR A 77 -4.27 15.55 15.72
C TYR A 77 -5.21 14.35 15.91
N THR A 78 -6.24 14.52 16.73
CA THR A 78 -7.18 13.44 17.11
C THR A 78 -7.86 12.80 15.90
N GLU A 79 -8.35 13.59 14.95
CA GLU A 79 -8.99 13.08 13.73
C GLU A 79 -8.05 12.18 12.90
N ALA A 80 -6.76 12.56 12.80
CA ALA A 80 -5.78 11.74 12.10
C ALA A 80 -5.51 10.43 12.85
N LYS A 81 -5.44 10.48 14.18
CA LYS A 81 -5.28 9.29 15.01
C LYS A 81 -6.48 8.35 14.91
N ASP A 82 -7.69 8.90 14.95
CA ASP A 82 -8.92 8.12 14.81
C ASP A 82 -8.99 7.44 13.44
N PHE A 83 -8.62 8.15 12.37
CA PHE A 83 -8.54 7.60 11.03
C PHE A 83 -7.54 6.45 10.92
N LEU A 84 -6.34 6.61 11.48
CA LEU A 84 -5.31 5.57 11.48
C LEU A 84 -5.77 4.33 12.26
N LEU A 85 -6.38 4.54 13.42
CA LEU A 85 -6.89 3.45 14.25
C LEU A 85 -8.02 2.70 13.58
N ALA A 86 -8.94 3.40 12.93
CA ALA A 86 -10.03 2.78 12.17
C ALA A 86 -9.49 1.92 11.03
N ASN A 87 -8.51 2.42 10.28
CA ASN A 87 -7.86 1.65 9.21
C ASN A 87 -7.17 0.39 9.76
N MET A 88 -6.40 0.52 10.86
CA MET A 88 -5.75 -0.65 11.50
C MET A 88 -6.79 -1.69 11.93
N TYR A 89 -7.93 -1.25 12.45
CA TYR A 89 -9.01 -2.15 12.83
C TYR A 89 -9.59 -2.89 11.62
N GLU A 90 -9.83 -2.20 10.52
CA GLU A 90 -10.33 -2.81 9.28
C GLU A 90 -9.33 -3.82 8.69
N GLU A 91 -8.02 -3.50 8.71
CA GLU A 91 -6.98 -4.40 8.20
C GLU A 91 -6.85 -5.68 9.02
N GLU A 92 -6.97 -5.60 10.37
CA GLU A 92 -6.59 -6.67 11.27
C GLU A 92 -7.77 -7.40 11.94
N ILE A 93 -8.91 -6.74 12.13
CA ILE A 93 -9.98 -7.25 13.00
C ILE A 93 -11.35 -7.19 12.35
N GLY A 94 -11.64 -6.18 11.54
CA GLY A 94 -12.97 -5.74 11.09
C GLY A 94 -13.82 -6.72 10.28
N GLY A 95 -13.62 -8.00 10.47
CA GLY A 95 -14.29 -9.12 9.78
C GLY A 95 -13.26 -10.19 9.45
N ASP A 96 -12.93 -10.34 8.18
CA ASP A 96 -11.77 -11.12 7.75
C ASP A 96 -10.55 -10.19 7.61
N ARG A 97 -9.40 -10.57 8.15
CA ARG A 97 -8.15 -9.86 7.92
C ARG A 97 -7.86 -9.74 6.42
N HIS A 98 -7.44 -8.58 5.96
CA HIS A 98 -7.16 -8.37 4.53
C HIS A 98 -6.09 -9.32 4.00
N THR A 99 -5.09 -9.67 4.81
CA THR A 99 -4.09 -10.68 4.47
C THR A 99 -4.69 -12.07 4.28
N ASP A 100 -5.66 -12.48 5.11
CA ASP A 100 -6.35 -13.76 4.96
C ASP A 100 -7.29 -13.78 3.74
N LEU A 101 -7.95 -12.65 3.43
CA LEU A 101 -8.73 -12.49 2.20
C LEU A 101 -7.84 -12.66 0.96
N LEU A 102 -6.66 -12.04 0.97
CA LEU A 102 -5.70 -12.15 -0.12
C LEU A 102 -5.17 -13.58 -0.30
N ILE A 103 -4.88 -14.27 0.80
CA ILE A 103 -4.45 -15.67 0.74
C ILE A 103 -5.55 -16.56 0.17
N ARG A 104 -6.80 -16.41 0.63
CA ARG A 104 -7.95 -17.17 0.07
C ARG A 104 -8.13 -16.89 -1.42
N PHE A 105 -7.98 -15.63 -1.86
CA PHE A 105 -8.00 -15.29 -3.28
C PHE A 105 -6.87 -16.00 -4.04
N ALA A 106 -5.66 -15.98 -3.51
CA ALA A 106 -4.50 -16.63 -4.12
C ALA A 106 -4.71 -18.15 -4.25
N GLU A 107 -5.22 -18.80 -3.21
CA GLU A 107 -5.55 -20.23 -3.21
C GLU A 107 -6.64 -20.56 -4.24
N ALA A 108 -7.66 -19.73 -4.36
CA ALA A 108 -8.68 -19.85 -5.42
C ALA A 108 -8.09 -19.69 -6.82
N CYS A 109 -7.02 -18.90 -6.97
CA CYS A 109 -6.27 -18.80 -8.21
C CYS A 109 -5.33 -20.00 -8.45
N GLY A 110 -5.16 -20.90 -7.48
CA GLY A 110 -4.39 -22.15 -7.62
C GLY A 110 -2.92 -22.05 -7.18
N THR A 111 -2.56 -21.06 -6.36
CA THR A 111 -1.30 -21.06 -5.59
C THR A 111 -1.54 -21.59 -4.17
N THR A 112 -0.57 -21.54 -3.28
CA THR A 112 -0.72 -22.00 -1.90
C THR A 112 -0.31 -20.93 -0.90
N ARG A 113 -0.81 -21.03 0.34
CA ARG A 113 -0.41 -20.14 1.45
C ARG A 113 1.11 -20.07 1.59
N GLU A 114 1.79 -21.20 1.54
CA GLU A 114 3.26 -21.28 1.69
C GLU A 114 3.98 -20.50 0.59
N ARG A 115 3.47 -20.59 -0.64
CA ARG A 115 4.05 -19.82 -1.76
C ARG A 115 3.80 -18.34 -1.62
N VAL A 116 2.60 -17.95 -1.20
CA VAL A 116 2.19 -16.55 -1.00
C VAL A 116 3.02 -15.89 0.10
N THR A 117 3.21 -16.60 1.22
CA THR A 117 3.90 -16.05 2.40
C THR A 117 5.42 -16.18 2.35
N ASN A 118 5.97 -16.96 1.40
CA ASN A 118 7.42 -17.16 1.30
C ASN A 118 8.10 -15.92 0.67
N PRO A 119 8.98 -15.21 1.42
CA PRO A 119 9.68 -14.04 0.91
C PRO A 119 10.62 -14.33 -0.26
N ASP A 120 11.05 -15.58 -0.46
CA ASP A 120 11.89 -15.96 -1.60
C ASP A 120 11.15 -15.87 -2.94
N ASN A 121 9.83 -15.93 -2.93
CA ASN A 121 9.00 -15.77 -4.12
C ASN A 121 8.78 -14.31 -4.55
N MET A 122 9.21 -13.33 -3.74
CA MET A 122 9.11 -11.92 -4.11
C MET A 122 9.90 -11.60 -5.38
N SER A 123 9.31 -10.81 -6.25
CA SER A 123 10.02 -10.22 -7.38
C SER A 123 11.07 -9.20 -6.90
N PRO A 124 12.11 -8.91 -7.71
CA PRO A 124 13.07 -7.88 -7.36
C PRO A 124 12.43 -6.50 -7.10
N THR A 125 11.37 -6.16 -7.84
CA THR A 125 10.62 -4.91 -7.65
C THR A 125 9.91 -4.87 -6.30
N THR A 126 9.28 -5.98 -5.88
CA THR A 126 8.63 -6.06 -4.56
C THR A 126 9.64 -5.96 -3.43
N ARG A 127 10.82 -6.60 -3.55
CA ARG A 127 11.92 -6.45 -2.59
C ARG A 127 12.40 -5.01 -2.49
N ALA A 128 12.60 -4.36 -3.63
CA ALA A 128 13.03 -2.95 -3.65
C ALA A 128 12.01 -2.04 -2.96
N LEU A 129 10.70 -2.28 -3.17
CA LEU A 129 9.65 -1.53 -2.50
C LEU A 129 9.67 -1.72 -0.97
N GLN A 130 9.91 -2.94 -0.49
CA GLN A 130 9.99 -3.22 0.96
C GLN A 130 11.25 -2.64 1.62
N SER A 131 12.33 -2.42 0.86
CA SER A 131 13.59 -1.88 1.40
C SER A 131 13.58 -0.35 1.54
N TRP A 132 12.52 0.30 1.14
CA TRP A 132 12.30 1.76 1.27
C TRP A 132 11.71 2.10 2.63
#